data_2f278ea9e276cadc3545eb51cf33482e
#
_entry.id   2f278ea9e276cadc3545eb51cf33482e
#
_cell.length_a   1.000
_cell.length_b   1.000
_cell.length_c   1.000
_cell.angle_alpha   90.00
_cell.angle_beta   90.00
_cell.angle_gamma   90.00
#
_symmetry.space_group_name_H-M   'P 1'
#
loop_
_entity.id
_entity.type
_entity.pdbx_description
1 polymer ?
#
loop_
_entity_poly.entity_id
_entity_poly.type
_entity_poly.pdbx_seq_one_letter_code
_entity_poly.pdbx_strand_id
1 'polypeptide(L)'
;ILKIILFVMLYDLKCHRLWWGGDILNKIFGTDGIRGIFNKELTVDLSMKIGKAVAHVLAPNSGKIIIGKDTRLSSDSIECAIASGVCSCGSSAILVGVIPTPGVAYLTRKNRANAGIMISASHNSFEFNGIKIFDRNGYKISDEIQRKIENLIFSDFYDVSFPIGDKVGSIKQEKGYMTQ
;
A
#
# COMPACT_ATOMS: atom_id res chain seq x y z
N ILE A 1 -17.67 -29.98 19.94
CA ILE A 1 -16.60 -29.51 19.03
C ILE A 1 -17.21 -28.60 17.96
N LEU A 2 -18.27 -29.02 17.25
CA LEU A 2 -18.89 -28.23 16.18
C LEU A 2 -19.47 -26.88 16.66
N LYS A 3 -20.06 -26.82 17.89
CA LYS A 3 -20.58 -25.59 18.50
C LYS A 3 -19.47 -24.60 18.90
N ILE A 4 -18.27 -25.08 19.24
CA ILE A 4 -17.13 -24.24 19.60
C ILE A 4 -16.53 -23.62 18.33
N ILE A 5 -16.42 -24.41 17.26
CA ILE A 5 -15.94 -23.91 15.96
C ILE A 5 -16.88 -22.85 15.39
N LEU A 6 -18.19 -23.09 15.46
CA LEU A 6 -19.20 -22.11 15.02
C LEU A 6 -19.20 -20.84 15.89
N PHE A 7 -18.94 -20.97 17.20
CA PHE A 7 -18.85 -19.83 18.12
C PHE A 7 -17.59 -19.00 17.86
N VAL A 8 -16.45 -19.63 17.59
CA VAL A 8 -15.19 -18.95 17.23
C VAL A 8 -15.34 -18.26 15.88
N MET A 9 -15.93 -18.90 14.85
CA MET A 9 -16.21 -18.27 13.56
C MET A 9 -17.18 -17.07 13.67
N LEU A 10 -18.22 -17.18 14.50
CA LEU A 10 -19.17 -16.09 14.72
C LEU A 10 -18.59 -14.96 15.60
N TYR A 11 -17.61 -15.29 16.46
CA TYR A 11 -16.90 -14.28 17.27
C TYR A 11 -15.91 -13.49 16.42
N ASP A 12 -15.18 -14.13 15.51
CA ASP A 12 -14.29 -13.48 14.55
C ASP A 12 -15.08 -12.55 13.60
N LEU A 13 -16.21 -13.02 13.08
CA LEU A 13 -17.10 -12.20 12.24
C LEU A 13 -17.75 -11.01 13.00
N LYS A 14 -18.00 -11.15 14.30
CA LYS A 14 -18.53 -10.06 15.14
C LYS A 14 -17.44 -9.09 15.61
N CYS A 15 -16.24 -9.56 15.93
CA CYS A 15 -15.13 -8.69 16.29
C CYS A 15 -14.71 -7.78 15.12
N HIS A 16 -14.66 -8.30 13.89
CA HIS A 16 -14.40 -7.47 12.71
C HIS A 16 -15.49 -6.42 12.43
N ARG A 17 -16.75 -6.69 12.85
CA ARG A 17 -17.87 -5.75 12.66
C ARG A 17 -18.03 -4.69 13.76
N LEU A 18 -17.50 -4.93 14.96
CA LEU A 18 -17.70 -4.07 16.12
C LEU A 18 -16.61 -3.00 16.32
N TRP A 19 -15.51 -3.07 15.57
CA TRP A 19 -14.45 -2.06 15.65
C TRP A 19 -14.67 -0.84 14.77
N TRP A 20 -15.61 -0.93 13.80
CA TRP A 20 -15.97 0.18 12.92
C TRP A 20 -17.48 0.38 12.96
N GLY A 21 -17.94 1.02 14.02
CA GLY A 21 -19.37 1.35 14.19
C GLY A 21 -19.88 2.31 13.13
N GLY A 22 -20.93 1.91 12.42
CA GLY A 22 -21.79 2.76 11.61
C GLY A 22 -21.53 2.70 10.11
N ASP A 23 -22.59 2.72 9.34
CA ASP A 23 -22.72 2.84 7.88
C ASP A 23 -22.11 4.14 7.31
N ILE A 24 -20.81 4.38 7.56
CA ILE A 24 -20.05 5.42 6.91
C ILE A 24 -18.94 4.70 6.16
N LEU A 25 -19.18 4.50 4.85
CA LEU A 25 -18.18 4.25 3.80
C LEU A 25 -16.81 3.83 4.33
N ASN A 26 -16.49 2.56 4.19
CA ASN A 26 -15.14 2.01 4.36
C ASN A 26 -14.16 2.78 3.45
N LYS A 27 -13.75 3.96 3.86
CA LYS A 27 -12.89 4.88 3.09
C LYS A 27 -11.62 5.17 3.86
N ILE A 28 -10.49 4.79 3.28
CA ILE A 28 -9.16 5.10 3.82
C ILE A 28 -8.47 6.22 3.05
N PHE A 29 -8.88 6.47 1.80
CA PHE A 29 -8.32 7.55 1.00
C PHE A 29 -8.98 8.89 1.34
N GLY A 30 -8.16 9.85 1.76
CA GLY A 30 -8.51 11.27 1.82
C GLY A 30 -8.19 11.99 0.52
N THR A 31 -8.30 13.33 0.54
CA THR A 31 -8.00 14.20 -0.63
C THR A 31 -6.58 14.01 -1.15
N ASP A 32 -5.61 13.80 -0.26
CA ASP A 32 -4.17 13.71 -0.60
C ASP A 32 -3.58 12.31 -0.35
N GLY A 33 -4.33 11.26 -0.54
CA GLY A 33 -3.91 9.90 -0.26
C GLY A 33 -4.35 9.43 1.13
N ILE A 34 -3.68 8.43 1.66
CA ILE A 34 -3.94 7.86 2.99
C ILE A 34 -3.04 8.59 3.98
N ARG A 35 -3.58 9.06 5.11
CA ARG A 35 -2.80 9.69 6.18
C ARG A 35 -3.27 9.23 7.54
N GLY A 36 -2.35 9.16 8.50
CA GLY A 36 -2.68 8.83 9.89
C GLY A 36 -1.46 8.86 10.79
N ILE A 37 -1.69 8.79 12.09
CA ILE A 37 -0.65 8.60 13.10
C ILE A 37 -0.11 7.18 12.96
N PHE A 38 1.21 7.05 12.82
CA PHE A 38 1.85 5.74 12.68
C PHE A 38 1.60 4.87 13.91
N ASN A 39 1.38 3.57 13.68
CA ASN A 39 0.99 2.56 14.67
C ASN A 39 -0.40 2.77 15.32
N LYS A 40 -1.16 3.77 14.90
CA LYS A 40 -2.53 4.00 15.38
C LYS A 40 -3.54 3.85 14.24
N GLU A 41 -3.49 4.75 13.27
CA GLU A 41 -4.35 4.75 12.09
C GLU A 41 -3.65 4.18 10.87
N LEU A 42 -2.37 4.51 10.70
CA LEU A 42 -1.52 3.99 9.62
C LEU A 42 -0.55 2.94 10.21
N THR A 43 -0.99 1.70 10.22
CA THR A 43 -0.23 0.57 10.78
C THR A 43 0.65 -0.11 9.72
N VAL A 44 1.60 -0.93 10.17
CA VAL A 44 2.42 -1.81 9.32
C VAL A 44 1.51 -2.79 8.55
N ASP A 45 0.50 -3.37 9.22
CA ASP A 45 -0.44 -4.30 8.59
C ASP A 45 -1.26 -3.63 7.48
N LEU A 46 -1.79 -2.42 7.73
CA LEU A 46 -2.50 -1.64 6.72
C LEU A 46 -1.56 -1.29 5.56
N SER A 47 -0.32 -0.90 5.84
CA SER A 47 0.68 -0.58 4.82
C SER A 47 0.99 -1.78 3.91
N MET A 48 1.10 -2.98 4.48
CA MET A 48 1.28 -4.21 3.72
C MET A 48 0.04 -4.51 2.86
N LYS A 49 -1.18 -4.36 3.41
CA LYS A 49 -2.43 -4.53 2.65
C LYS A 49 -2.53 -3.52 1.49
N ILE A 50 -2.11 -2.27 1.69
CA ILE A 50 -2.03 -1.27 0.62
C ILE A 50 -1.07 -1.73 -0.47
N GLY A 51 0.12 -2.21 -0.11
CA GLY A 51 1.09 -2.75 -1.08
C GLY A 51 0.51 -3.89 -1.93
N LYS A 52 -0.17 -4.85 -1.29
CA LYS A 52 -0.89 -5.94 -1.97
C LYS A 52 -1.95 -5.42 -2.94
N ALA A 53 -2.82 -4.52 -2.47
CA ALA A 53 -3.93 -4.01 -3.27
C ALA A 53 -3.43 -3.17 -4.46
N VAL A 54 -2.41 -2.32 -4.26
CA VAL A 54 -1.79 -1.55 -5.35
C VAL A 54 -1.18 -2.48 -6.40
N ALA A 55 -0.44 -3.51 -5.98
CA ALA A 55 0.14 -4.47 -6.90
C ALA A 55 -0.94 -5.22 -7.69
N HIS A 56 -1.97 -5.70 -7.03
CA HIS A 56 -3.07 -6.42 -7.68
C HIS A 56 -3.84 -5.56 -8.69
N VAL A 57 -4.13 -4.30 -8.35
CA VAL A 57 -4.95 -3.40 -9.20
C VAL A 57 -4.15 -2.75 -10.32
N LEU A 58 -2.92 -2.31 -10.04
CA LEU A 58 -2.14 -1.48 -10.96
C LEU A 58 -0.97 -2.20 -11.64
N ALA A 59 -0.50 -3.29 -11.06
CA ALA A 59 0.67 -4.03 -11.53
C ALA A 59 0.43 -5.54 -11.62
N PRO A 60 -0.69 -6.00 -12.19
CA PRO A 60 -0.94 -7.43 -12.31
C PRO A 60 0.15 -8.10 -13.19
N ASN A 61 0.37 -9.38 -12.97
CA ASN A 61 1.27 -10.20 -13.80
C ASN A 61 2.72 -9.69 -13.85
N SER A 62 3.35 -9.54 -12.70
CA SER A 62 4.78 -9.21 -12.57
C SER A 62 5.15 -7.78 -12.96
N GLY A 63 4.37 -6.80 -12.56
CA GLY A 63 4.64 -5.38 -12.78
C GLY A 63 5.77 -4.82 -11.91
N LYS A 64 6.06 -3.52 -12.10
CA LYS A 64 7.04 -2.75 -11.31
C LYS A 64 6.35 -1.61 -10.59
N ILE A 65 6.70 -1.41 -9.31
CA ILE A 65 6.19 -0.31 -8.49
C ILE A 65 7.37 0.46 -7.91
N ILE A 66 7.44 1.75 -8.20
CA ILE A 66 8.45 2.66 -7.60
C ILE A 66 7.97 3.03 -6.21
N ILE A 67 8.86 2.95 -5.22
CA ILE A 67 8.56 3.33 -3.84
C ILE A 67 9.61 4.31 -3.37
N GLY A 68 9.18 5.53 -3.03
CA GLY A 68 10.01 6.56 -2.43
C GLY A 68 9.43 7.04 -1.11
N LYS A 69 10.26 7.68 -0.30
CA LYS A 69 9.88 8.12 1.04
C LYS A 69 10.49 9.46 1.41
N ASP A 70 9.95 10.07 2.47
CA ASP A 70 10.58 11.19 3.15
C ASP A 70 11.48 10.71 4.31
N THR A 71 11.99 11.64 5.10
CA THR A 71 12.96 11.38 6.17
C THR A 71 12.34 10.97 7.52
N ARG A 72 11.04 10.72 7.60
CA ARG A 72 10.37 10.34 8.85
C ARG A 72 10.84 8.96 9.32
N LEU A 73 11.02 8.77 10.61
CA LEU A 73 11.44 7.48 11.20
C LEU A 73 10.50 6.33 10.84
N SER A 74 9.19 6.59 10.79
CA SER A 74 8.20 5.58 10.42
C SER A 74 8.23 5.18 8.94
N SER A 75 8.88 5.97 8.09
CA SER A 75 8.90 5.73 6.64
C SER A 75 9.60 4.43 6.27
N ASP A 76 10.62 4.01 7.00
CA ASP A 76 11.32 2.74 6.76
C ASP A 76 10.41 1.54 7.02
N SER A 77 9.68 1.54 8.14
CA SER A 77 8.75 0.47 8.48
C SER A 77 7.61 0.35 7.46
N ILE A 78 7.06 1.49 7.04
CA ILE A 78 6.00 1.55 6.03
C ILE A 78 6.53 1.07 4.67
N GLU A 79 7.73 1.50 4.26
CA GLU A 79 8.38 1.07 3.00
C GLU A 79 8.56 -0.45 2.96
N CYS A 80 9.11 -1.03 4.04
CA CYS A 80 9.30 -2.48 4.14
C CYS A 80 7.97 -3.24 4.04
N ALA A 81 6.93 -2.76 4.72
CA ALA A 81 5.61 -3.37 4.70
C ALA A 81 4.98 -3.32 3.31
N ILE A 82 4.99 -2.15 2.66
CA ILE A 82 4.49 -1.97 1.29
C ILE A 82 5.26 -2.86 0.33
N ALA A 83 6.59 -2.87 0.40
CA ALA A 83 7.44 -3.67 -0.48
C ALA A 83 7.14 -5.17 -0.34
N SER A 84 6.98 -5.66 0.89
CA SER A 84 6.57 -7.04 1.17
C SER A 84 5.21 -7.36 0.55
N GLY A 85 4.23 -6.47 0.71
CA GLY A 85 2.90 -6.60 0.11
C GLY A 85 2.95 -6.67 -1.42
N VAL A 86 3.71 -5.79 -2.04
CA VAL A 86 3.94 -5.74 -3.50
C VAL A 86 4.54 -7.06 -4.00
N CYS A 87 5.61 -7.53 -3.35
CA CYS A 87 6.30 -8.76 -3.76
C CYS A 87 5.43 -10.00 -3.58
N SER A 88 4.61 -10.06 -2.53
CA SER A 88 3.68 -11.18 -2.30
C SER A 88 2.64 -11.35 -3.41
N CYS A 89 2.38 -10.28 -4.19
CA CYS A 89 1.49 -10.30 -5.37
C CYS A 89 2.23 -10.55 -6.69
N GLY A 90 3.52 -10.90 -6.68
CA GLY A 90 4.31 -11.19 -7.87
C GLY A 90 4.90 -9.96 -8.57
N SER A 91 4.67 -8.76 -8.06
CA SER A 91 5.24 -7.53 -8.62
C SER A 91 6.56 -7.15 -7.95
N SER A 92 7.43 -6.45 -8.68
CA SER A 92 8.72 -5.99 -8.14
C SER A 92 8.58 -4.61 -7.50
N ALA A 93 9.07 -4.48 -6.26
CA ALA A 93 9.21 -3.21 -5.55
C ALA A 93 10.58 -2.59 -5.85
N ILE A 94 10.59 -1.38 -6.39
CA ILE A 94 11.81 -0.63 -6.70
C ILE A 94 11.94 0.51 -5.68
N LEU A 95 12.82 0.34 -4.71
CA LEU A 95 13.06 1.32 -3.65
C LEU A 95 14.03 2.39 -4.16
N VAL A 96 13.59 3.64 -4.18
CA VAL A 96 14.38 4.79 -4.64
C VAL A 96 14.89 5.67 -3.50
N GLY A 97 14.61 5.27 -2.26
CA GLY A 97 15.09 5.97 -1.06
C GLY A 97 14.37 7.28 -0.78
N VAL A 98 15.08 8.19 -0.12
CA VAL A 98 14.55 9.52 0.23
C VAL A 98 14.55 10.40 -1.01
N ILE A 99 13.35 10.84 -1.43
CA ILE A 99 13.14 11.63 -2.65
C ILE A 99 11.89 12.50 -2.50
N PRO A 100 11.85 13.71 -3.10
CA PRO A 100 10.62 14.51 -3.10
C PRO A 100 9.47 13.85 -3.88
N THR A 101 8.23 14.15 -3.48
CA THR A 101 7.02 13.59 -4.10
C THR A 101 7.00 13.68 -5.64
N PRO A 102 7.36 14.81 -6.28
CA PRO A 102 7.44 14.88 -7.75
C PRO A 102 8.47 13.92 -8.35
N GLY A 103 9.52 13.60 -7.60
CA GLY A 103 10.56 12.64 -8.03
C GLY A 103 10.00 11.24 -8.20
N VAL A 104 9.13 10.78 -7.28
CA VAL A 104 8.45 9.48 -7.42
C VAL A 104 7.58 9.45 -8.68
N ALA A 105 6.76 10.48 -8.90
CA ALA A 105 5.90 10.59 -10.08
C ALA A 105 6.72 10.60 -11.38
N TYR A 106 7.84 11.33 -11.41
CA TYR A 106 8.77 11.36 -12.55
C TYR A 106 9.39 9.99 -12.81
N LEU A 107 9.93 9.33 -11.76
CA LEU A 107 10.59 8.02 -11.90
C LEU A 107 9.60 6.93 -12.31
N THR A 108 8.37 6.96 -11.82
CA THR A 108 7.31 6.05 -12.25
C THR A 108 7.16 6.08 -13.77
N ARG A 109 7.06 7.28 -14.33
CA ARG A 109 6.92 7.48 -15.77
C ARG A 109 8.21 7.15 -16.54
N LYS A 110 9.38 7.64 -16.07
CA LYS A 110 10.69 7.42 -16.70
C LYS A 110 11.02 5.93 -16.81
N ASN A 111 10.78 5.16 -15.75
CA ASN A 111 11.09 3.73 -15.69
C ASN A 111 9.95 2.85 -16.25
N ARG A 112 8.91 3.46 -16.82
CA ARG A 112 7.72 2.75 -17.30
C ARG A 112 7.19 1.77 -16.25
N ALA A 113 7.18 2.21 -14.99
CA ALA A 113 6.61 1.44 -13.90
C ALA A 113 5.07 1.47 -13.97
N ASN A 114 4.42 0.48 -13.39
CA ASN A 114 2.97 0.36 -13.37
C ASN A 114 2.33 1.35 -12.41
N ALA A 115 3.02 1.64 -11.29
CA ALA A 115 2.58 2.58 -10.28
C ALA A 115 3.78 3.18 -9.54
N GLY A 116 3.54 4.30 -8.86
CA GLY A 116 4.44 4.92 -7.90
C GLY A 116 3.79 5.07 -6.54
N ILE A 117 4.55 4.88 -5.48
CA ILE A 117 4.11 5.08 -4.11
C ILE A 117 5.08 6.05 -3.42
N MET A 118 4.53 7.13 -2.88
CA MET A 118 5.28 8.07 -2.04
C MET A 118 4.82 7.97 -0.59
N ILE A 119 5.76 7.72 0.31
CA ILE A 119 5.55 7.64 1.75
C ILE A 119 5.91 8.98 2.35
N SER A 120 4.91 9.78 2.70
CA SER A 120 5.08 11.10 3.29
C SER A 120 3.75 11.68 3.76
N ALA A 121 3.76 12.36 4.91
CA ALA A 121 2.65 13.18 5.38
C ALA A 121 2.84 14.68 5.08
N SER A 122 3.76 15.04 4.17
CA SER A 122 4.02 16.44 3.79
C SER A 122 4.44 17.31 4.99
N HIS A 123 3.63 18.31 5.36
CA HIS A 123 3.88 19.28 6.44
C HIS A 123 3.27 18.87 7.79
N ASN A 124 2.62 17.70 7.89
CA ASN A 124 2.10 17.24 9.18
C ASN A 124 3.24 17.00 10.18
N SER A 125 2.93 17.04 11.47
CA SER A 125 3.88 16.74 12.54
C SER A 125 4.48 15.33 12.42
N PHE A 126 5.58 15.07 13.13
CA PHE A 126 6.45 13.92 12.89
C PHE A 126 5.82 12.57 13.20
N GLU A 127 4.80 12.52 14.06
CA GLU A 127 4.04 11.31 14.40
C GLU A 127 3.12 10.83 13.28
N PHE A 128 2.74 11.72 12.36
CA PHE A 128 1.98 11.36 11.18
C PHE A 128 2.86 10.78 10.08
N ASN A 129 2.27 9.92 9.27
CA ASN A 129 2.80 9.55 7.96
C ASN A 129 1.66 9.40 6.96
N GLY A 130 1.99 9.16 5.70
CA GLY A 130 0.99 9.04 4.64
C GLY A 130 1.50 8.26 3.44
N ILE A 131 0.57 7.82 2.62
CA ILE A 131 0.84 7.07 1.40
C ILE A 131 0.09 7.72 0.26
N LYS A 132 0.82 8.17 -0.75
CA LYS A 132 0.27 8.70 -2.01
C LYS A 132 0.58 7.72 -3.12
N ILE A 133 -0.41 7.46 -3.97
CA ILE A 133 -0.29 6.49 -5.06
C ILE A 133 -0.44 7.22 -6.39
N PHE A 134 0.48 6.94 -7.31
CA PHE A 134 0.52 7.47 -8.67
C PHE A 134 0.28 6.33 -9.66
N ASP A 135 -0.43 6.63 -10.72
CA ASP A 135 -0.58 5.74 -11.86
C ASP A 135 0.71 5.69 -12.72
N ARG A 136 0.70 4.90 -13.77
CA ARG A 136 1.84 4.76 -14.71
C ARG A 136 2.27 6.05 -15.39
N ASN A 137 1.39 7.04 -15.44
CA ASN A 137 1.65 8.35 -16.04
C ASN A 137 2.18 9.38 -15.01
N GLY A 138 2.30 8.96 -13.74
CA GLY A 138 2.74 9.82 -12.64
C GLY A 138 1.66 10.75 -12.10
N TYR A 139 0.38 10.51 -12.43
CA TYR A 139 -0.75 11.24 -11.88
C TYR A 139 -1.32 10.51 -10.66
N LYS A 140 -1.97 11.27 -9.76
CA LYS A 140 -2.74 10.68 -8.66
C LYS A 140 -3.77 9.71 -9.24
N ILE A 141 -3.90 8.54 -8.62
CA ILE A 141 -4.91 7.54 -9.01
C ILE A 141 -6.33 8.10 -8.91
N SER A 142 -7.20 7.67 -9.83
CA SER A 142 -8.61 8.07 -9.85
C SER A 142 -9.39 7.50 -8.65
N ASP A 143 -10.53 8.12 -8.35
CA ASP A 143 -11.43 7.63 -7.29
C ASP A 143 -11.95 6.21 -7.56
N GLU A 144 -12.07 5.81 -8.83
CA GLU A 144 -12.43 4.44 -9.20
C GLU A 144 -11.34 3.45 -8.77
N ILE A 145 -10.07 3.77 -9.02
CA ILE A 145 -8.92 2.96 -8.61
C ILE A 145 -8.82 2.92 -7.08
N GLN A 146 -9.03 4.06 -6.40
CA GLN A 146 -9.05 4.11 -4.93
C GLN A 146 -10.10 3.13 -4.37
N ARG A 147 -11.33 3.15 -4.89
CA ARG A 147 -12.39 2.22 -4.48
C ARG A 147 -12.03 0.75 -4.71
N LYS A 148 -11.38 0.42 -5.83
CA LYS A 148 -10.92 -0.96 -6.09
C LYS A 148 -9.89 -1.41 -5.05
N ILE A 149 -8.97 -0.54 -4.68
CA ILE A 149 -7.95 -0.79 -3.64
C ILE A 149 -8.63 -0.97 -2.27
N GLU A 150 -9.54 -0.07 -1.91
CA GLU A 150 -10.31 -0.14 -0.66
C GLU A 150 -11.10 -1.45 -0.54
N ASN A 151 -11.81 -1.84 -1.58
CA ASN A 151 -12.58 -3.08 -1.60
C ASN A 151 -11.71 -4.31 -1.33
N LEU A 152 -10.51 -4.38 -1.91
CA LEU A 152 -9.57 -5.48 -1.65
C LEU A 152 -9.08 -5.50 -0.20
N ILE A 153 -8.77 -4.34 0.36
CA ILE A 153 -8.31 -4.22 1.74
C ILE A 153 -9.41 -4.64 2.72
N PHE A 154 -10.65 -4.19 2.50
CA PHE A 154 -11.78 -4.50 3.38
C PHE A 154 -12.33 -5.92 3.23
N SER A 155 -12.18 -6.53 2.05
CA SER A 155 -12.51 -7.96 1.85
C SER A 155 -11.40 -8.88 2.37
N ASP A 156 -10.31 -8.34 2.88
CA ASP A 156 -9.11 -9.08 3.30
C ASP A 156 -8.59 -10.04 2.21
N PHE A 157 -8.72 -9.61 0.95
CA PHE A 157 -8.27 -10.36 -0.24
C PHE A 157 -8.92 -11.75 -0.38
N TYR A 158 -10.16 -11.91 0.07
CA TYR A 158 -10.86 -13.18 0.14
C TYR A 158 -10.82 -13.99 -1.18
N ASP A 159 -10.97 -13.32 -2.33
CA ASP A 159 -10.99 -13.96 -3.65
C ASP A 159 -9.66 -13.80 -4.42
N VAL A 160 -8.57 -13.43 -3.74
CA VAL A 160 -7.27 -13.21 -4.39
C VAL A 160 -6.38 -14.42 -4.25
N SER A 161 -5.95 -14.99 -5.38
CA SER A 161 -4.90 -16.00 -5.43
C SER A 161 -3.52 -15.34 -5.47
N PHE A 162 -2.64 -15.71 -4.56
CA PHE A 162 -1.27 -15.21 -4.51
C PHE A 162 -0.28 -16.14 -5.23
N PRO A 163 0.72 -15.59 -5.92
CA PRO A 163 1.73 -16.39 -6.61
C PRO A 163 2.63 -17.14 -5.61
N ILE A 164 3.17 -18.28 -6.06
CA ILE A 164 4.08 -19.13 -5.29
C ILE A 164 5.39 -19.36 -6.06
N GLY A 165 6.44 -19.72 -5.34
CA GLY A 165 7.73 -20.11 -5.90
C GLY A 165 8.39 -18.96 -6.66
N ASP A 166 8.78 -19.22 -7.89
CA ASP A 166 9.48 -18.28 -8.79
C ASP A 166 8.61 -17.12 -9.32
N LYS A 167 7.31 -17.18 -9.05
CA LYS A 167 6.36 -16.12 -9.45
C LYS A 167 6.23 -15.02 -8.39
N VAL A 168 6.85 -15.15 -7.23
CA VAL A 168 6.91 -14.11 -6.20
C VAL A 168 7.78 -12.95 -6.70
N GLY A 169 7.37 -11.72 -6.38
CA GLY A 169 8.11 -10.53 -6.78
C GLY A 169 9.43 -10.34 -6.03
N SER A 170 10.21 -9.36 -6.43
CA SER A 170 11.51 -9.04 -5.83
C SER A 170 11.61 -7.59 -5.39
N ILE A 171 12.44 -7.33 -4.38
CA ILE A 171 12.82 -5.97 -3.97
C ILE A 171 14.14 -5.62 -4.66
N LYS A 172 14.18 -4.44 -5.30
CA LYS A 172 15.38 -3.86 -5.89
C LYS A 172 15.62 -2.49 -5.29
N GLN A 173 16.86 -2.21 -4.91
CA GLN A 173 17.28 -0.86 -4.51
C GLN A 173 17.94 -0.16 -5.68
N GLU A 174 17.41 0.99 -6.08
CA GLU A 174 18.06 1.86 -7.06
C GLU A 174 18.65 3.08 -6.32
N LYS A 175 19.97 3.14 -6.26
CA LYS A 175 20.71 4.27 -5.69
C LYS A 175 21.13 5.22 -6.81
N GLY A 176 21.05 6.52 -6.58
CA GLY A 176 21.71 7.50 -7.45
C GLY A 176 20.83 8.48 -8.21
N TYR A 177 19.53 8.57 -7.93
CA TYR A 177 18.70 9.59 -8.58
C TYR A 177 18.94 11.02 -8.08
N MET A 178 19.69 11.20 -6.99
CA MET A 178 20.04 12.52 -6.41
C MET A 178 21.39 13.08 -6.92
N THR A 179 22.07 12.40 -7.82
CA THR A 179 23.43 12.78 -8.30
C THR A 179 23.54 13.03 -9.80
N GLN A 180 22.39 13.28 -10.48
CA GLN A 180 22.38 13.71 -11.88
C GLN A 180 21.60 14.99 -12.07
#